data_aaf85f621c6d3256fbb6bf006181a3dc
#
_entry.id   aaf85f621c6d3256fbb6bf006181a3dc
#
_cell.length_a   1.000
_cell.length_b   1.000
_cell.length_c   1.000
_cell.angle_alpha   90.00
_cell.angle_beta   90.00
_cell.angle_gamma   90.00
#
_symmetry.space_group_name_H-M   'P 1'
#
loop_
_entity.id
_entity.type
_entity.pdbx_description
1 polymer ?
#
loop_
_entity_poly.entity_id
_entity_poly.type
_entity_poly.pdbx_seq_one_letter_code
_entity_poly.pdbx_strand_id
1 'polypeptide(L)'
;MAKAPDGTLIDPFHGQRDLSAKILRHVGPAFAEDPVRILRIARFAARFSDFSVAPETLTLMRDMVASGEVDHLVAERVWQELAKGLMEARPSRMFEVLRDCGALARLLPELDALFGVPQRADYHPEIDTGIQTMMVVDQSAIRGFTLPVRFAALTHDLGKGTTPADILPRHIGHEERSVQLTEKLGSRLRVPTECRDLALLMAR
;
A
#
# COMPACT_ATOMS: atom_id res chain seq x y z
N MET A 1 -16.64 12.25 -15.20
CA MET A 1 -17.63 13.37 -15.13
C MET A 1 -16.97 14.66 -15.57
N ALA A 2 -17.67 15.49 -16.31
CA ALA A 2 -17.24 16.84 -16.69
C ALA A 2 -18.41 17.82 -16.50
N LYS A 3 -18.12 19.10 -16.28
CA LYS A 3 -19.13 20.15 -16.19
C LYS A 3 -19.05 20.98 -17.46
N ALA A 4 -20.15 21.05 -18.20
CA ALA A 4 -20.28 21.90 -19.38
C ALA A 4 -20.30 23.39 -18.99
N PRO A 5 -20.01 24.34 -19.92
CA PRO A 5 -20.02 25.78 -19.63
C PRO A 5 -21.37 26.30 -19.11
N ASP A 6 -22.46 25.68 -19.49
CA ASP A 6 -23.83 26.00 -19.02
C ASP A 6 -24.19 25.42 -17.64
N GLY A 7 -23.20 24.71 -17.01
CA GLY A 7 -23.38 24.07 -15.72
C GLY A 7 -23.90 22.64 -15.77
N THR A 8 -24.29 22.13 -16.95
CA THR A 8 -24.76 20.75 -17.12
C THR A 8 -23.66 19.74 -16.79
N LEU A 9 -24.01 18.70 -16.03
CA LEU A 9 -23.08 17.63 -15.70
C LEU A 9 -23.13 16.54 -16.76
N ILE A 10 -21.99 16.31 -17.41
CA ILE A 10 -21.80 15.24 -18.39
C ILE A 10 -21.22 14.02 -17.64
N ASP A 11 -22.01 12.96 -17.52
CA ASP A 11 -21.64 11.76 -16.75
C ASP A 11 -21.97 10.46 -17.51
N PRO A 12 -21.27 10.17 -18.61
CA PRO A 12 -21.56 9.02 -19.47
C PRO A 12 -21.28 7.66 -18.80
N PHE A 13 -20.56 7.65 -17.68
CA PHE A 13 -20.16 6.43 -16.96
C PHE A 13 -20.80 6.31 -15.57
N HIS A 14 -21.85 7.06 -15.32
CA HIS A 14 -22.61 7.02 -14.05
C HIS A 14 -21.76 7.28 -12.79
N GLY A 15 -20.74 8.14 -12.88
CA GLY A 15 -19.85 8.47 -11.76
C GLY A 15 -20.58 9.11 -10.58
N GLN A 16 -21.70 9.83 -10.79
CA GLN A 16 -22.52 10.36 -9.70
C GLN A 16 -23.12 9.23 -8.85
N ARG A 17 -23.59 8.16 -9.50
CA ARG A 17 -24.12 6.99 -8.81
C ARG A 17 -23.04 6.31 -7.98
N ASP A 18 -21.84 6.11 -8.57
CA ASP A 18 -20.72 5.48 -7.88
C ASP A 18 -20.20 6.35 -6.72
N LEU A 19 -20.17 7.68 -6.87
CA LEU A 19 -19.88 8.59 -5.77
C LEU A 19 -20.88 8.47 -4.62
N SER A 20 -22.17 8.45 -4.93
CA SER A 20 -23.25 8.33 -3.93
C SER A 20 -23.21 6.97 -3.23
N ALA A 21 -22.83 5.91 -3.95
CA ALA A 21 -22.66 4.56 -3.43
C ALA A 21 -21.29 4.32 -2.77
N LYS A 22 -20.38 5.30 -2.80
CA LYS A 22 -19.01 5.20 -2.30
C LYS A 22 -18.23 4.05 -2.96
N ILE A 23 -18.24 3.99 -4.28
CA ILE A 23 -17.61 2.94 -5.08
C ILE A 23 -16.49 3.55 -5.95
N LEU A 24 -15.32 2.93 -5.92
CA LEU A 24 -14.22 3.16 -6.84
C LEU A 24 -14.33 2.17 -8.00
N ARG A 25 -14.65 2.68 -9.19
CA ARG A 25 -14.85 1.87 -10.40
C ARG A 25 -13.95 2.35 -11.52
N HIS A 26 -13.36 1.42 -12.28
CA HIS A 26 -12.66 1.74 -13.52
C HIS A 26 -13.64 2.21 -14.61
N VAL A 27 -13.14 3.03 -15.52
CA VAL A 27 -13.93 3.59 -16.62
C VAL A 27 -13.47 2.95 -17.94
N GLY A 28 -14.03 1.79 -18.26
CA GLY A 28 -13.78 1.13 -19.54
C GLY A 28 -12.44 0.40 -19.68
N PRO A 29 -12.23 -0.24 -20.85
CA PRO A 29 -11.10 -1.17 -21.08
C PRO A 29 -9.72 -0.51 -21.06
N ALA A 30 -9.65 0.79 -21.35
CA ALA A 30 -8.40 1.55 -21.29
C ALA A 30 -7.70 1.47 -19.92
N PHE A 31 -8.44 1.10 -18.85
CA PHE A 31 -7.85 0.89 -17.54
C PHE A 31 -6.69 -0.11 -17.57
N ALA A 32 -6.82 -1.18 -18.35
CA ALA A 32 -5.81 -2.24 -18.46
C ALA A 32 -4.54 -1.85 -19.21
N GLU A 33 -4.54 -0.70 -19.92
CA GLU A 33 -3.38 -0.25 -20.70
C GLU A 33 -2.20 0.24 -19.85
N ASP A 34 -2.43 0.56 -18.56
CA ASP A 34 -1.39 1.09 -17.68
C ASP A 34 -1.53 0.51 -16.25
N PRO A 35 -0.65 -0.44 -15.88
CA PRO A 35 -0.70 -1.11 -14.57
C PRO A 35 -0.56 -0.16 -13.37
N VAL A 36 0.00 1.06 -13.55
CA VAL A 36 0.06 2.05 -12.45
C VAL A 36 -1.33 2.47 -11.97
N ARG A 37 -2.38 2.24 -12.79
CA ARG A 37 -3.76 2.53 -12.39
C ARG A 37 -4.23 1.68 -11.21
N ILE A 38 -3.65 0.50 -11.01
CA ILE A 38 -3.85 -0.32 -9.80
C ILE A 38 -3.41 0.47 -8.56
N LEU A 39 -2.18 1.01 -8.58
CA LEU A 39 -1.66 1.83 -7.48
C LEU A 39 -2.51 3.10 -7.27
N ARG A 40 -3.01 3.71 -8.34
CA ARG A 40 -3.87 4.89 -8.25
C ARG A 40 -5.21 4.59 -7.59
N ILE A 41 -5.88 3.47 -7.93
CA ILE A 41 -7.12 3.05 -7.24
C ILE A 41 -6.83 2.77 -5.77
N ALA A 42 -5.76 2.04 -5.47
CA ALA A 42 -5.35 1.75 -4.09
C ALA A 42 -5.11 3.05 -3.28
N ARG A 43 -4.44 4.05 -3.89
CA ARG A 43 -4.28 5.37 -3.28
C ARG A 43 -5.61 6.09 -3.08
N PHE A 44 -6.54 6.02 -4.04
CA PHE A 44 -7.85 6.62 -3.85
C PHE A 44 -8.65 5.95 -2.72
N ALA A 45 -8.48 4.65 -2.50
CA ALA A 45 -9.05 3.98 -1.34
C ALA A 45 -8.48 4.50 -0.01
N ALA A 46 -7.18 4.85 0.03
CA ALA A 46 -6.56 5.50 1.19
C ALA A 46 -7.09 6.91 1.44
N ARG A 47 -7.42 7.66 0.38
CA ARG A 47 -7.97 9.01 0.45
C ARG A 47 -9.46 9.02 0.80
N PHE A 48 -10.22 8.13 0.19
CA PHE A 48 -11.66 7.95 0.40
C PHE A 48 -11.88 6.63 1.16
N SER A 49 -11.50 6.63 2.43
CA SER A 49 -11.38 5.39 3.23
C SER A 49 -12.71 4.65 3.46
N ASP A 50 -13.83 5.31 3.21
CA ASP A 50 -15.18 4.77 3.27
C ASP A 50 -15.71 4.28 1.90
N PHE A 51 -14.87 4.36 0.84
CA PHE A 51 -15.19 3.82 -0.48
C PHE A 51 -14.68 2.38 -0.61
N SER A 52 -15.45 1.55 -1.31
CA SER A 52 -15.07 0.20 -1.72
C SER A 52 -14.66 0.15 -3.19
N VAL A 53 -13.79 -0.79 -3.54
CA VAL A 53 -13.48 -1.06 -4.95
C VAL A 53 -14.57 -1.95 -5.55
N ALA A 54 -15.09 -1.58 -6.72
CA ALA A 54 -16.10 -2.38 -7.41
C ALA A 54 -15.59 -3.81 -7.69
N PRO A 55 -16.41 -4.86 -7.49
CA PRO A 55 -15.97 -6.25 -7.69
C PRO A 55 -15.35 -6.51 -9.06
N GLU A 56 -15.95 -5.98 -10.13
CA GLU A 56 -15.44 -6.12 -11.50
C GLU A 56 -14.11 -5.36 -11.70
N THR A 57 -13.89 -4.26 -10.99
CA THR A 57 -12.61 -3.54 -11.01
C THR A 57 -11.54 -4.36 -10.29
N LEU A 58 -11.87 -4.95 -9.15
CA LEU A 58 -10.96 -5.81 -8.41
C LEU A 58 -10.58 -7.06 -9.23
N THR A 59 -11.54 -7.67 -9.93
CA THR A 59 -11.28 -8.78 -10.85
C THR A 59 -10.32 -8.37 -11.96
N LEU A 60 -10.57 -7.24 -12.63
CA LEU A 60 -9.68 -6.73 -13.67
C LEU A 60 -8.27 -6.46 -13.13
N MET A 61 -8.14 -5.89 -11.93
CA MET A 61 -6.84 -5.67 -11.29
C MET A 61 -6.11 -6.99 -11.02
N ARG A 62 -6.80 -8.03 -10.57
CA ARG A 62 -6.22 -9.38 -10.40
C ARG A 62 -5.71 -9.97 -11.72
N ASP A 63 -6.48 -9.83 -12.79
CA ASP A 63 -6.08 -10.31 -14.12
C ASP A 63 -4.83 -9.57 -14.61
N MET A 64 -4.75 -8.25 -14.41
CA MET A 64 -3.57 -7.45 -14.74
C MET A 64 -2.33 -7.85 -13.92
N VAL A 65 -2.51 -8.20 -12.64
CA VAL A 65 -1.42 -8.72 -11.80
C VAL A 65 -0.98 -10.11 -12.28
N ALA A 66 -1.93 -10.98 -12.58
CA ALA A 66 -1.66 -12.34 -13.06
C ALA A 66 -0.95 -12.36 -14.41
N SER A 67 -1.20 -11.39 -15.30
CA SER A 67 -0.49 -11.23 -16.58
C SER A 67 0.99 -10.82 -16.41
N GLY A 68 1.41 -10.38 -15.21
CA GLY A 68 2.77 -9.96 -14.91
C GLY A 68 3.11 -8.52 -15.32
N GLU A 69 2.15 -7.76 -15.82
CA GLU A 69 2.38 -6.37 -16.26
C GLU A 69 2.87 -5.46 -15.14
N VAL A 70 2.46 -5.72 -13.90
CA VAL A 70 2.90 -4.93 -12.72
C VAL A 70 4.40 -5.07 -12.44
N ASP A 71 5.04 -6.14 -12.89
CA ASP A 71 6.47 -6.38 -12.68
C ASP A 71 7.37 -5.47 -13.53
N HIS A 72 6.79 -4.89 -14.58
CA HIS A 72 7.47 -3.97 -15.50
C HIS A 72 7.25 -2.50 -15.16
N LEU A 73 6.59 -2.21 -14.05
CA LEU A 73 6.39 -0.83 -13.61
C LEU A 73 7.73 -0.16 -13.27
N VAL A 74 7.91 1.06 -13.79
CA VAL A 74 9.06 1.89 -13.48
C VAL A 74 9.07 2.24 -11.99
N ALA A 75 10.19 2.04 -11.34
CA ALA A 75 10.37 2.21 -9.90
C ALA A 75 9.88 3.58 -9.39
N GLU A 76 10.18 4.64 -10.11
CA GLU A 76 9.79 6.01 -9.77
C GLU A 76 8.28 6.21 -9.80
N ARG A 77 7.58 5.54 -10.73
CA ARG A 77 6.11 5.60 -10.80
C ARG A 77 5.48 4.87 -9.61
N VAL A 78 6.04 3.72 -9.22
CA VAL A 78 5.61 2.98 -8.02
C VAL A 78 5.83 3.84 -6.78
N TRP A 79 7.04 4.40 -6.62
CA TRP A 79 7.36 5.26 -5.49
C TRP A 79 6.44 6.48 -5.41
N GLN A 80 6.18 7.16 -6.52
CA GLN A 80 5.32 8.34 -6.55
C GLN A 80 3.90 8.06 -6.04
N GLU A 81 3.29 6.94 -6.44
CA GLU A 81 1.96 6.58 -5.96
C GLU A 81 1.99 6.08 -4.52
N LEU A 82 3.03 5.33 -4.13
CA LEU A 82 3.24 4.90 -2.74
C LEU A 82 3.40 6.10 -1.80
N ALA A 83 4.26 7.06 -2.14
CA ALA A 83 4.50 8.27 -1.36
C ALA A 83 3.21 9.09 -1.19
N LYS A 84 2.43 9.27 -2.27
CA LYS A 84 1.14 9.95 -2.20
C LYS A 84 0.15 9.17 -1.31
N GLY A 85 0.12 7.84 -1.43
CA GLY A 85 -0.76 6.98 -0.64
C GLY A 85 -0.44 7.02 0.85
N LEU A 86 0.85 7.04 1.21
CA LEU A 86 1.29 7.21 2.60
C LEU A 86 0.84 8.57 3.19
N MET A 87 0.70 9.61 2.36
CA MET A 87 0.26 10.94 2.80
C MET A 87 -1.26 11.13 2.82
N GLU A 88 -2.04 10.13 2.41
CA GLU A 88 -3.51 10.17 2.48
C GLU A 88 -4.03 9.98 3.91
N ALA A 89 -5.35 10.08 4.08
CA ALA A 89 -6.01 10.06 5.39
C ALA A 89 -5.91 8.70 6.10
N ARG A 90 -5.99 7.60 5.36
CA ARG A 90 -5.90 6.23 5.90
C ARG A 90 -5.02 5.36 5.00
N PRO A 91 -3.69 5.45 5.15
CA PRO A 91 -2.75 4.76 4.27
C PRO A 91 -2.91 3.25 4.23
N SER A 92 -3.32 2.60 5.33
CA SER A 92 -3.55 1.15 5.40
C SER A 92 -4.46 0.64 4.28
N ARG A 93 -5.48 1.43 3.91
CA ARG A 93 -6.43 1.08 2.84
C ARG A 93 -5.76 0.89 1.47
N MET A 94 -4.66 1.61 1.18
CA MET A 94 -3.89 1.37 -0.04
C MET A 94 -3.33 -0.04 -0.05
N PHE A 95 -2.72 -0.47 1.05
CA PHE A 95 -2.08 -1.79 1.16
C PHE A 95 -3.11 -2.93 1.18
N GLU A 96 -4.27 -2.71 1.81
CA GLU A 96 -5.39 -3.65 1.76
C GLU A 96 -5.84 -3.92 0.31
N VAL A 97 -6.09 -2.87 -0.48
CA VAL A 97 -6.49 -3.00 -1.89
C VAL A 97 -5.40 -3.66 -2.74
N LEU A 98 -4.13 -3.30 -2.54
CA LEU A 98 -3.01 -3.93 -3.24
C LEU A 98 -2.88 -5.42 -2.89
N ARG A 99 -3.18 -5.79 -1.64
CA ARG A 99 -3.18 -7.19 -1.19
C ARG A 99 -4.36 -7.95 -1.78
N ASP A 100 -5.56 -7.38 -1.79
CA ASP A 100 -6.77 -7.99 -2.33
C ASP A 100 -6.66 -8.33 -3.82
N CYS A 101 -5.90 -7.55 -4.59
CA CYS A 101 -5.65 -7.85 -6.00
C CYS A 101 -4.34 -8.61 -6.26
N GLY A 102 -3.54 -8.91 -5.22
CA GLY A 102 -2.26 -9.61 -5.34
C GLY A 102 -1.08 -8.73 -5.75
N ALA A 103 -1.29 -7.43 -5.97
CA ALA A 103 -0.23 -6.51 -6.37
C ALA A 103 0.78 -6.26 -5.23
N LEU A 104 0.37 -6.39 -3.96
CA LEU A 104 1.27 -6.19 -2.82
C LEU A 104 2.42 -7.19 -2.86
N ALA A 105 2.14 -8.47 -3.07
CA ALA A 105 3.14 -9.53 -3.13
C ALA A 105 4.13 -9.35 -4.30
N ARG A 106 3.72 -8.68 -5.38
CA ARG A 106 4.57 -8.41 -6.56
C ARG A 106 5.44 -7.17 -6.37
N LEU A 107 4.86 -6.09 -5.84
CA LEU A 107 5.51 -4.78 -5.74
C LEU A 107 6.29 -4.58 -4.45
N LEU A 108 5.77 -5.10 -3.34
CA LEU A 108 6.29 -4.95 -1.98
C LEU A 108 6.27 -6.29 -1.23
N PRO A 109 6.96 -7.33 -1.76
CA PRO A 109 6.94 -8.67 -1.15
C PRO A 109 7.44 -8.66 0.30
N GLU A 110 8.35 -7.75 0.65
CA GLU A 110 8.86 -7.59 2.01
C GLU A 110 7.75 -7.18 3.00
N LEU A 111 6.80 -6.36 2.54
CA LEU A 111 5.65 -5.93 3.34
C LEU A 111 4.56 -7.00 3.36
N ASP A 112 4.29 -7.63 2.22
CA ASP A 112 3.29 -8.70 2.13
C ASP A 112 3.64 -9.89 3.04
N ALA A 113 4.92 -10.20 3.19
CA ALA A 113 5.42 -11.25 4.06
C ALA A 113 5.16 -11.04 5.56
N LEU A 114 4.76 -9.84 5.99
CA LEU A 114 4.41 -9.57 7.40
C LEU A 114 3.03 -10.13 7.78
N PHE A 115 2.12 -10.26 6.82
CA PHE A 115 0.76 -10.72 7.10
C PHE A 115 0.73 -12.21 7.40
N GLY A 116 0.02 -12.59 8.46
CA GLY A 116 -0.02 -13.96 8.95
C GLY A 116 1.15 -14.36 9.84
N VAL A 117 2.13 -13.47 10.06
CA VAL A 117 3.27 -13.73 10.93
C VAL A 117 2.90 -13.41 12.38
N PRO A 118 2.88 -14.43 13.29
CA PRO A 118 2.47 -14.23 14.67
C PRO A 118 3.55 -13.52 15.49
N GLN A 119 3.10 -12.65 16.39
CA GLN A 119 3.94 -12.04 17.42
C GLN A 119 3.38 -12.26 18.81
N ARG A 120 4.16 -11.92 19.86
CA ARG A 120 3.78 -12.20 21.25
C ARG A 120 2.61 -11.32 21.69
N ALA A 121 1.50 -11.96 22.10
CA ALA A 121 0.31 -11.28 22.57
C ALA A 121 0.53 -10.39 23.81
N ASP A 122 1.56 -10.71 24.61
CA ASP A 122 1.92 -9.92 25.81
C ASP A 122 2.33 -8.48 25.49
N TYR A 123 2.86 -8.26 24.29
CA TYR A 123 3.34 -6.96 23.82
C TYR A 123 2.52 -6.38 22.67
N HIS A 124 1.82 -7.24 21.94
CA HIS A 124 1.11 -6.89 20.72
C HIS A 124 -0.25 -7.60 20.68
N PRO A 125 -1.34 -6.94 21.15
CA PRO A 125 -2.67 -7.54 21.16
C PRO A 125 -3.16 -8.00 19.79
N GLU A 126 -2.66 -7.36 18.72
CA GLU A 126 -3.02 -7.64 17.33
C GLU A 126 -2.47 -8.97 16.81
N ILE A 127 -1.53 -9.60 17.51
CA ILE A 127 -0.88 -10.88 17.19
C ILE A 127 -0.29 -10.96 15.77
N ASP A 128 -0.91 -10.38 14.74
CA ASP A 128 -0.46 -10.34 13.35
C ASP A 128 0.43 -9.12 13.08
N THR A 129 1.66 -9.37 12.63
CA THR A 129 2.66 -8.32 12.39
C THR A 129 2.25 -7.37 11.25
N GLY A 130 1.62 -7.88 10.19
CA GLY A 130 1.14 -7.06 9.08
C GLY A 130 0.03 -6.12 9.51
N ILE A 131 -0.93 -6.63 10.30
CA ILE A 131 -2.03 -5.80 10.85
C ILE A 131 -1.44 -4.71 11.76
N GLN A 132 -0.52 -5.05 12.65
CA GLN A 132 0.14 -4.08 13.51
C GLN A 132 0.84 -2.98 12.69
N THR A 133 1.59 -3.36 11.65
CA THR A 133 2.27 -2.40 10.78
C THR A 133 1.26 -1.43 10.14
N MET A 134 0.13 -1.91 9.68
CA MET A 134 -0.93 -1.05 9.13
C MET A 134 -1.50 -0.08 10.18
N MET A 135 -1.67 -0.52 11.41
CA MET A 135 -2.11 0.35 12.51
C MET A 135 -1.08 1.44 12.82
N VAL A 136 0.22 1.11 12.85
CA VAL A 136 1.31 2.07 13.07
C VAL A 136 1.34 3.12 11.96
N VAL A 137 1.17 2.70 10.70
CA VAL A 137 1.11 3.61 9.55
C VAL A 137 -0.10 4.54 9.63
N ASP A 138 -1.28 4.03 9.97
CA ASP A 138 -2.48 4.86 10.15
C ASP A 138 -2.33 5.84 11.33
N GLN A 139 -1.72 5.41 12.44
CA GLN A 139 -1.43 6.31 13.56
C GLN A 139 -0.47 7.44 13.17
N SER A 140 0.51 7.15 12.32
CA SER A 140 1.41 8.18 11.77
C SER A 140 0.67 9.22 10.93
N ALA A 141 -0.36 8.78 10.20
CA ALA A 141 -1.22 9.68 9.41
C ALA A 141 -2.12 10.54 10.31
N ILE A 142 -2.77 9.95 11.31
CA ILE A 142 -3.62 10.66 12.29
C ILE A 142 -2.81 11.76 13.00
N ARG A 143 -1.55 11.50 13.32
CA ARG A 143 -0.65 12.45 13.96
C ARG A 143 -0.06 13.51 13.00
N GLY A 144 -0.38 13.45 11.71
CA GLY A 144 0.08 14.42 10.71
C GLY A 144 1.59 14.35 10.44
N PHE A 145 2.23 13.19 10.65
CA PHE A 145 3.66 13.05 10.43
C PHE A 145 4.03 13.19 8.95
N THR A 146 5.29 13.59 8.72
CA THR A 146 5.87 13.79 7.39
C THR A 146 6.07 12.47 6.65
N LEU A 147 6.27 12.51 5.33
CA LEU A 147 6.50 11.34 4.51
C LEU A 147 7.67 10.46 4.99
N PRO A 148 8.85 11.01 5.37
CA PRO A 148 9.95 10.19 5.90
C PRO A 148 9.53 9.38 7.14
N VAL A 149 8.78 9.98 8.07
CA VAL A 149 8.30 9.29 9.27
C VAL A 149 7.28 8.20 8.94
N ARG A 150 6.33 8.48 8.02
CA ARG A 150 5.34 7.49 7.59
C ARG A 150 5.97 6.32 6.82
N PHE A 151 7.00 6.59 6.02
CA PHE A 151 7.76 5.54 5.34
C PHE A 151 8.57 4.71 6.35
N ALA A 152 9.21 5.33 7.34
CA ALA A 152 9.87 4.63 8.43
C ALA A 152 8.88 3.76 9.22
N ALA A 153 7.67 4.28 9.53
CA ALA A 153 6.59 3.52 10.17
C ALA A 153 6.15 2.29 9.34
N LEU A 154 6.20 2.37 8.00
CA LEU A 154 5.88 1.26 7.13
C LEU A 154 6.95 0.16 7.16
N THR A 155 8.22 0.53 7.35
CA THR A 155 9.37 -0.37 7.09
C THR A 155 10.10 -0.86 8.35
N HIS A 156 9.76 -0.31 9.53
CA HIS A 156 10.51 -0.55 10.77
C HIS A 156 10.65 -2.03 11.15
N ASP A 157 9.64 -2.83 10.85
CA ASP A 157 9.52 -4.23 11.27
C ASP A 157 9.57 -5.25 10.11
N LEU A 158 10.02 -4.86 8.91
CA LEU A 158 10.06 -5.75 7.74
C LEU A 158 10.78 -7.08 8.01
N GLY A 159 11.79 -7.06 8.87
CA GLY A 159 12.56 -8.24 9.26
C GLY A 159 11.74 -9.30 10.02
N LYS A 160 10.60 -8.95 10.60
CA LYS A 160 9.71 -9.92 11.25
C LYS A 160 9.12 -10.90 10.24
N GLY A 161 8.87 -10.47 8.98
CA GLY A 161 8.36 -11.30 7.91
C GLY A 161 9.29 -12.44 7.47
N THR A 162 10.57 -12.38 7.85
CA THR A 162 11.58 -13.39 7.54
C THR A 162 12.06 -14.16 8.76
N THR A 163 11.34 -14.11 9.86
CA THR A 163 11.69 -14.85 11.07
C THR A 163 11.53 -16.35 10.83
N PRO A 164 12.58 -17.18 11.12
CA PRO A 164 12.48 -18.62 11.04
C PRO A 164 11.33 -19.17 11.91
N ALA A 165 10.63 -20.18 11.40
CA ALA A 165 9.42 -20.72 12.04
C ALA A 165 9.68 -21.31 13.46
N ASP A 166 10.87 -21.83 13.68
CA ASP A 166 11.30 -22.41 14.96
C ASP A 166 11.57 -21.37 16.06
N ILE A 167 11.71 -20.10 15.67
CA ILE A 167 11.95 -18.97 16.60
C ILE A 167 10.63 -18.28 16.97
N LEU A 168 9.60 -18.37 16.10
CA LEU A 168 8.31 -17.71 16.32
C LEU A 168 7.69 -18.08 17.70
N PRO A 169 6.97 -17.19 18.36
CA PRO A 169 6.66 -15.79 17.97
C PRO A 169 7.73 -14.77 18.43
N ARG A 170 8.94 -15.21 18.72
CA ARG A 170 10.06 -14.31 19.03
C ARG A 170 10.78 -13.92 17.75
N HIS A 171 10.94 -12.63 17.52
CA HIS A 171 11.55 -12.11 16.31
C HIS A 171 13.03 -11.75 16.52
N ILE A 172 13.81 -12.67 17.12
CA ILE A 172 15.23 -12.43 17.44
C ILE A 172 16.00 -12.04 16.18
N GLY A 173 16.69 -10.90 16.23
CA GLY A 173 17.50 -10.35 15.14
C GLY A 173 16.66 -9.80 13.98
N HIS A 174 15.39 -9.43 14.22
CA HIS A 174 14.55 -8.81 13.19
C HIS A 174 15.03 -7.41 12.82
N GLU A 175 15.68 -6.71 13.74
CA GLU A 175 16.20 -5.37 13.52
C GLU A 175 17.22 -5.37 12.37
N GLU A 176 18.22 -6.25 12.42
CA GLU A 176 19.24 -6.37 11.35
C GLU A 176 18.60 -6.76 10.02
N ARG A 177 17.65 -7.70 10.05
CA ARG A 177 16.88 -8.08 8.85
C ARG A 177 16.04 -6.94 8.31
N SER A 178 15.43 -6.14 9.20
CA SER A 178 14.65 -4.95 8.82
C SER A 178 15.52 -3.93 8.10
N VAL A 179 16.73 -3.66 8.61
CA VAL A 179 17.70 -2.76 7.95
C VAL A 179 18.01 -3.24 6.54
N GLN A 180 18.37 -4.52 6.38
CA GLN A 180 18.72 -5.10 5.08
C GLN A 180 17.56 -5.05 4.08
N LEU A 181 16.34 -5.39 4.53
CA LEU A 181 15.13 -5.35 3.69
C LEU A 181 14.73 -3.91 3.32
N THR A 182 14.84 -2.97 4.27
CA THR A 182 14.56 -1.55 4.03
C THR A 182 15.55 -0.95 3.03
N GLU A 183 16.83 -1.29 3.11
CA GLU A 183 17.84 -0.84 2.17
C GLU A 183 17.60 -1.39 0.76
N LYS A 184 17.29 -2.68 0.65
CA LYS A 184 16.95 -3.35 -0.61
C LYS A 184 15.69 -2.75 -1.24
N LEU A 185 14.63 -2.56 -0.45
CA LEU A 185 13.39 -1.93 -0.88
C LEU A 185 13.64 -0.49 -1.35
N GLY A 186 14.36 0.30 -0.54
CA GLY A 186 14.70 1.68 -0.85
C GLY A 186 15.48 1.85 -2.14
N SER A 187 16.44 0.98 -2.38
CA SER A 187 17.23 0.96 -3.63
C SER A 187 16.37 0.55 -4.82
N ARG A 188 15.56 -0.50 -4.69
CA ARG A 188 14.69 -1.02 -5.75
C ARG A 188 13.63 -0.01 -6.19
N LEU A 189 13.02 0.71 -5.25
CA LEU A 189 12.00 1.74 -5.53
C LEU A 189 12.55 3.15 -5.74
N ARG A 190 13.87 3.32 -5.66
CA ARG A 190 14.54 4.63 -5.75
C ARG A 190 13.96 5.65 -4.76
N VAL A 191 13.78 5.18 -3.51
CA VAL A 191 13.27 6.02 -2.41
C VAL A 191 14.24 7.17 -2.15
N PRO A 192 13.75 8.42 -1.99
CA PRO A 192 14.60 9.57 -1.66
C PRO A 192 15.43 9.35 -0.41
N THR A 193 16.63 9.89 -0.40
CA THR A 193 17.63 9.70 0.67
C THR A 193 17.06 10.03 2.05
N GLU A 194 16.34 11.14 2.19
CA GLU A 194 15.72 11.54 3.45
C GLU A 194 14.78 10.46 4.03
N CYS A 195 13.92 9.87 3.20
CA CYS A 195 13.00 8.81 3.62
C CYS A 195 13.77 7.53 3.97
N ARG A 196 14.76 7.17 3.14
CA ARG A 196 15.55 5.95 3.32
C ARG A 196 16.40 6.03 4.59
N ASP A 197 17.10 7.12 4.82
CA ASP A 197 18.02 7.27 5.96
C ASP A 197 17.27 7.23 7.29
N LEU A 198 16.11 7.91 7.39
CA LEU A 198 15.26 7.81 8.58
C LEU A 198 14.71 6.39 8.77
N ALA A 199 14.28 5.73 7.70
CA ALA A 199 13.77 4.36 7.77
C ALA A 199 14.85 3.36 8.25
N LEU A 200 16.09 3.49 7.76
CA LEU A 200 17.22 2.67 8.20
C LEU A 200 17.59 2.93 9.67
N LEU A 201 17.46 4.17 10.14
CA LEU A 201 17.68 4.52 11.53
C LEU A 201 16.63 3.89 12.45
N MET A 202 15.36 3.90 12.02
CA MET A 202 14.23 3.38 12.81
C MET A 202 14.13 1.85 12.79
N ALA A 203 14.76 1.18 11.83
CA ALA A 203 14.80 -0.28 11.72
C ALA A 203 15.87 -0.95 12.59
N ARG A 204 16.74 -0.16 13.25
CA ARG A 204 17.80 -0.62 14.18
C ARG A 204 17.27 -0.75 15.60
#